data_20481fdd5f05098d5528b9948ba5cb6c
#
_entry.id   20481fdd5f05098d5528b9948ba5cb6c
#
_cell.length_a   1.000
_cell.length_b   1.000
_cell.length_c   1.000
_cell.angle_alpha   90.00
_cell.angle_beta   90.00
_cell.angle_gamma   90.00
#
_symmetry.space_group_name_H-M   'P 1'
#
loop_
_entity.id
_entity.type
_entity.pdbx_description
1 polymer ?
#
loop_
_entity_poly.entity_id
_entity_poly.type
_entity_poly.pdbx_seq_one_letter_code
_entity_poly.pdbx_strand_id
1 'polypeptide(L)'
;MPECSVHLTHVVTYLSLSVKSNALYVAYEAAKKDALKTIAKPVPLHLRNAPTRLMKDLNYGKGYQYAHDYDDKITNMQCLPDNIKDHRYYFPTNQGTEAKVIKRMEQIEYLRKHHKD
;
A
#
# COMPACT_ATOMS: atom_id res chain seq x y z
N MET A 1 28.08 14.57 5.97
CA MET A 1 27.24 13.48 6.49
C MET A 1 27.83 12.14 6.07
N PRO A 2 28.74 11.56 6.83
CA PRO A 2 29.40 10.30 6.44
C PRO A 2 28.42 9.11 6.40
N GLU A 3 27.41 9.07 7.29
CA GLU A 3 26.42 7.99 7.35
C GLU A 3 25.58 7.89 6.08
N CYS A 4 25.23 9.02 5.46
CA CYS A 4 24.46 9.04 4.21
C CYS A 4 25.21 8.33 3.08
N SER A 5 26.53 8.54 2.97
CA SER A 5 27.37 7.88 1.96
C SER A 5 27.39 6.36 2.16
N VAL A 6 27.45 5.89 3.41
CA VAL A 6 27.40 4.46 3.74
C VAL A 6 26.06 3.85 3.35
N HIS A 7 24.94 4.51 3.66
CA HIS A 7 23.62 4.05 3.29
C HIS A 7 23.41 3.99 1.78
N LEU A 8 23.83 5.00 1.04
CA LEU A 8 23.78 5.00 -0.42
C LEU A 8 24.61 3.88 -1.04
N THR A 9 25.83 3.67 -0.54
CA THR A 9 26.69 2.55 -0.97
C THR A 9 26.03 1.21 -0.69
N HIS A 10 25.37 1.05 0.46
CA HIS A 10 24.65 -0.18 0.80
C HIS A 10 23.49 -0.43 -0.17
N VAL A 11 22.71 0.60 -0.52
CA VAL A 11 21.63 0.48 -1.50
C VAL A 11 22.17 0.08 -2.87
N VAL A 12 23.23 0.71 -3.34
CA VAL A 12 23.86 0.36 -4.65
C VAL A 12 24.34 -1.08 -4.65
N THR A 13 25.01 -1.53 -3.59
CA THR A 13 25.48 -2.91 -3.47
C THR A 13 24.32 -3.91 -3.49
N TYR A 14 23.26 -3.65 -2.73
CA TYR A 14 22.06 -4.48 -2.71
C TYR A 14 21.41 -4.60 -4.08
N LEU A 15 21.22 -3.46 -4.77
CA LEU A 15 20.61 -3.43 -6.10
C LEU A 15 21.47 -4.14 -7.14
N SER A 16 22.81 -4.03 -7.07
CA SER A 16 23.75 -4.69 -8.00
C SER A 16 23.66 -6.22 -7.91
N LEU A 17 23.40 -6.74 -6.73
CA LEU A 17 23.31 -8.18 -6.47
C LEU A 17 21.89 -8.74 -6.61
N SER A 18 20.90 -7.86 -6.80
CA SER A 18 19.51 -8.25 -6.90
C SER A 18 19.19 -8.83 -8.29
N VAL A 19 18.29 -9.79 -8.32
CA VAL A 19 17.74 -10.33 -9.59
C VAL A 19 16.95 -9.23 -10.28
N LYS A 20 17.12 -9.12 -11.61
CA LYS A 20 16.40 -8.14 -12.42
C LYS A 20 14.90 -8.45 -12.43
N SER A 21 14.10 -7.44 -12.10
CA SER A 21 12.64 -7.49 -12.21
C SER A 21 12.12 -6.12 -12.65
N ASN A 22 11.16 -6.10 -13.56
CA ASN A 22 10.46 -4.88 -13.97
C ASN A 22 9.05 -4.77 -13.32
N ALA A 23 8.71 -5.69 -12.43
CA ALA A 23 7.38 -5.76 -11.83
C ALA A 23 6.96 -4.44 -11.15
N LEU A 24 7.87 -3.79 -10.42
CA LEU A 24 7.62 -2.50 -9.79
C LEU A 24 7.48 -1.36 -10.81
N TYR A 25 8.25 -1.38 -11.90
CA TYR A 25 8.12 -0.38 -12.97
C TYR A 25 6.74 -0.46 -13.64
N VAL A 26 6.34 -1.67 -14.02
CA VAL A 26 5.00 -1.91 -14.61
C VAL A 26 3.89 -1.50 -13.65
N ALA A 27 4.01 -1.86 -12.37
CA ALA A 27 3.07 -1.48 -11.32
C ALA A 27 2.95 0.05 -11.19
N TYR A 28 4.08 0.74 -11.16
CA TYR A 28 4.13 2.20 -11.06
C TYR A 28 3.44 2.89 -12.25
N GLU A 29 3.74 2.48 -13.48
CA GLU A 29 3.13 3.07 -14.67
C GLU A 29 1.61 2.80 -14.73
N ALA A 30 1.16 1.62 -14.33
CA ALA A 30 -0.26 1.30 -14.25
C ALA A 30 -0.96 2.15 -13.18
N ALA A 31 -0.39 2.25 -11.99
CA ALA A 31 -0.93 3.07 -10.91
C ALA A 31 -0.97 4.57 -11.27
N LYS A 32 0.09 5.08 -11.91
CA LYS A 32 0.18 6.46 -12.40
C LYS A 32 -0.92 6.76 -13.44
N LYS A 33 -1.14 5.85 -14.38
CA LYS A 33 -2.20 5.98 -15.38
C LYS A 33 -3.59 6.07 -14.75
N ASP A 34 -3.86 5.23 -13.75
CA ASP A 34 -5.13 5.26 -13.02
C ASP A 34 -5.26 6.51 -12.15
N ALA A 35 -4.20 6.94 -11.49
CA ALA A 35 -4.19 8.16 -10.71
C ALA A 35 -4.53 9.39 -11.57
N LEU A 36 -3.99 9.49 -12.78
CA LEU A 36 -4.31 10.59 -13.70
C LEU A 36 -5.77 10.55 -14.16
N LYS A 37 -6.34 9.35 -14.38
CA LYS A 37 -7.76 9.20 -14.75
C LYS A 37 -8.71 9.48 -13.59
N THR A 38 -8.27 9.31 -12.36
CA THR A 38 -9.10 9.40 -11.16
C THR A 38 -8.75 10.59 -10.27
N ILE A 39 -7.99 11.55 -10.77
CA ILE A 39 -7.50 12.71 -10.01
C ILE A 39 -8.62 13.51 -9.31
N ALA A 40 -9.81 13.55 -9.89
CA ALA A 40 -10.99 14.22 -9.32
C ALA A 40 -11.74 13.37 -8.29
N LYS A 41 -11.35 12.11 -8.07
CA LYS A 41 -12.04 11.25 -7.12
C LYS A 41 -11.54 11.51 -5.71
N PRO A 42 -12.45 11.71 -4.78
CA PRO A 42 -12.07 12.02 -3.40
C PRO A 42 -11.50 10.80 -2.69
N VAL A 43 -10.62 11.05 -1.73
CA VAL A 43 -10.18 10.04 -0.76
C VAL A 43 -11.40 9.55 0.02
N PRO A 44 -11.55 8.23 0.30
CA PRO A 44 -12.63 7.69 1.12
C PRO A 44 -12.80 8.43 2.45
N LEU A 45 -14.04 8.63 2.89
CA LEU A 45 -14.35 9.49 4.06
C LEU A 45 -13.65 9.04 5.34
N HIS A 46 -13.56 7.73 5.58
CA HIS A 46 -12.91 7.17 6.76
C HIS A 46 -11.40 7.42 6.82
N LEU A 47 -10.76 7.70 5.68
CA LEU A 47 -9.32 8.03 5.61
C LEU A 47 -9.04 9.54 5.74
N ARG A 48 -10.10 10.38 5.79
CA ARG A 48 -9.92 11.82 5.90
C ARG A 48 -9.80 12.24 7.34
N ASN A 49 -8.85 13.15 7.62
CA ASN A 49 -8.73 13.75 8.93
C ASN A 49 -9.96 14.62 9.25
N ALA A 50 -10.38 14.61 10.52
CA ALA A 50 -11.51 15.38 11.02
C ALA A 50 -11.10 16.35 12.16
N PRO A 51 -10.24 17.35 11.92
CA PRO A 51 -9.76 18.26 12.95
C PRO A 51 -10.83 19.21 13.48
N THR A 52 -11.87 19.49 12.68
CA THR A 52 -12.96 20.41 13.06
C THR A 52 -14.26 19.64 13.34
N ARG A 53 -15.18 20.29 14.10
CA ARG A 53 -16.51 19.75 14.39
C ARG A 53 -17.30 19.49 13.10
N LEU A 54 -17.27 20.45 12.16
CA LEU A 54 -17.93 20.32 10.85
C LEU A 54 -17.46 19.08 10.09
N MET A 55 -16.16 18.80 10.09
CA MET A 55 -15.62 17.61 9.42
C MET A 55 -16.08 16.31 10.08
N LYS A 56 -16.22 16.28 11.42
CA LYS A 56 -16.80 15.16 12.15
C LYS A 56 -18.28 14.96 11.81
N ASP A 57 -19.03 16.05 11.70
CA ASP A 57 -20.45 16.01 11.32
C ASP A 57 -20.63 15.53 9.88
N LEU A 58 -19.64 15.74 9.01
CA LEU A 58 -19.55 15.21 7.64
C LEU A 58 -19.03 13.76 7.57
N ASN A 59 -18.92 13.08 8.70
CA ASN A 59 -18.42 11.70 8.82
C ASN A 59 -16.97 11.46 8.38
N TYR A 60 -16.12 12.49 8.39
CA TYR A 60 -14.69 12.31 8.13
C TYR A 60 -14.05 11.47 9.25
N GLY A 61 -13.24 10.49 8.87
CA GLY A 61 -12.58 9.57 9.80
C GLY A 61 -13.50 8.53 10.45
N LYS A 62 -14.80 8.55 10.17
CA LYS A 62 -15.75 7.59 10.74
C LYS A 62 -15.50 6.19 10.16
N GLY A 63 -15.25 5.22 11.04
CA GLY A 63 -14.94 3.84 10.63
C GLY A 63 -13.47 3.60 10.30
N TYR A 64 -12.58 4.55 10.64
CA TYR A 64 -11.14 4.31 10.52
C TYR A 64 -10.70 3.23 11.50
N GLN A 65 -9.98 2.23 10.98
CA GLN A 65 -9.42 1.14 11.76
C GLN A 65 -7.91 1.36 11.92
N TYR A 66 -7.45 1.54 13.14
CA TYR A 66 -6.04 1.74 13.43
C TYR A 66 -5.34 0.39 13.51
N ALA A 67 -4.49 0.08 12.52
CA ALA A 67 -3.86 -1.24 12.39
C ALA A 67 -3.07 -1.69 13.64
N HIS A 68 -2.54 -0.75 14.44
CA HIS A 68 -1.81 -1.08 15.65
C HIS A 68 -2.69 -1.62 16.79
N ASP A 69 -4.00 -1.42 16.74
CA ASP A 69 -4.95 -1.95 17.72
C ASP A 69 -5.22 -3.44 17.53
N TYR A 70 -4.77 -4.01 16.41
CA TYR A 70 -4.95 -5.42 16.06
C TYR A 70 -3.65 -6.20 16.25
N ASP A 71 -3.73 -7.46 16.69
CA ASP A 71 -2.56 -8.29 16.98
C ASP A 71 -1.67 -8.53 15.75
N ASP A 72 -2.29 -8.78 14.60
CA ASP A 72 -1.60 -9.01 13.32
C ASP A 72 -1.19 -7.73 12.59
N LYS A 73 -1.57 -6.55 13.12
CA LYS A 73 -1.33 -5.22 12.53
C LYS A 73 -1.89 -5.07 11.11
N ILE A 74 -2.94 -5.83 10.79
CA ILE A 74 -3.61 -5.83 9.49
C ILE A 74 -5.08 -5.46 9.69
N THR A 75 -5.62 -4.63 8.79
CA THR A 75 -7.05 -4.27 8.77
C THR A 75 -7.64 -4.59 7.40
N ASN A 76 -8.95 -4.81 7.36
CA ASN A 76 -9.68 -5.01 6.10
C ASN A 76 -10.26 -3.71 5.54
N MET A 77 -9.68 -2.58 5.88
CA MET A 77 -10.16 -1.28 5.46
C MET A 77 -9.90 -1.02 3.98
N GLN A 78 -10.91 -0.54 3.25
CA GLN A 78 -10.75 -0.11 1.86
C GLN A 78 -10.01 1.22 1.81
N CYS A 79 -8.88 1.27 1.11
CA CYS A 79 -8.06 2.48 0.98
C CYS A 79 -8.19 3.18 -0.37
N LEU A 80 -8.65 2.46 -1.39
CA LEU A 80 -8.86 3.02 -2.73
C LEU A 80 -10.29 3.56 -2.90
N PRO A 81 -10.49 4.56 -3.76
CA PRO A 81 -11.83 5.00 -4.18
C PRO A 81 -12.66 3.84 -4.76
N ASP A 82 -13.99 3.90 -4.63
CA ASP A 82 -14.91 2.81 -4.99
C ASP A 82 -14.77 2.31 -6.43
N ASN A 83 -14.48 3.22 -7.36
CA ASN A 83 -14.37 2.90 -8.79
C ASN A 83 -13.09 2.14 -9.15
N ILE A 84 -12.10 2.10 -8.26
CA ILE A 84 -10.81 1.39 -8.45
C ILE A 84 -10.47 0.48 -7.26
N LYS A 85 -11.42 0.20 -6.38
CA LYS A 85 -11.22 -0.57 -5.15
C LYS A 85 -10.61 -1.95 -5.37
N ASP A 86 -10.92 -2.57 -6.51
CA ASP A 86 -10.47 -3.92 -6.88
C ASP A 86 -9.22 -3.90 -7.76
N HIS A 87 -8.67 -2.72 -8.07
CA HIS A 87 -7.48 -2.60 -8.90
C HIS A 87 -6.25 -3.09 -8.15
N ARG A 88 -5.45 -3.89 -8.83
CA ARG A 88 -4.14 -4.35 -8.41
C ARG A 88 -3.11 -3.90 -9.42
N TYR A 89 -1.98 -3.43 -8.95
CA TYR A 89 -0.90 -2.90 -9.81
C TYR A 89 0.36 -3.74 -9.74
N TYR A 90 0.69 -4.28 -8.57
CA TYR A 90 1.91 -5.01 -8.34
C TYR A 90 1.70 -6.51 -8.42
N PHE A 91 2.38 -7.13 -9.36
CA PHE A 91 2.40 -8.57 -9.60
C PHE A 91 3.86 -9.04 -9.52
N PRO A 92 4.33 -9.45 -8.33
CA PRO A 92 5.71 -9.87 -8.14
C PRO A 92 6.04 -11.12 -8.94
N THR A 93 7.30 -11.21 -9.39
CA THR A 93 7.80 -12.39 -10.07
C THR A 93 8.15 -13.50 -9.09
N ASN A 94 8.31 -14.74 -9.61
CA ASN A 94 8.71 -15.89 -8.78
C ASN A 94 10.23 -16.01 -8.60
N GLN A 95 10.98 -14.91 -8.64
CA GLN A 95 12.43 -14.93 -8.58
C GLN A 95 12.97 -14.11 -7.41
N GLY A 96 14.09 -14.56 -6.86
CA GLY A 96 14.78 -13.84 -5.81
C GLY A 96 13.91 -13.53 -4.59
N THR A 97 14.01 -12.31 -4.11
CA THR A 97 13.23 -11.84 -2.94
C THR A 97 11.74 -11.72 -3.24
N GLU A 98 11.33 -11.51 -4.51
CA GLU A 98 9.92 -11.39 -4.87
C GLU A 98 9.12 -12.67 -4.61
N ALA A 99 9.74 -13.85 -4.67
CA ALA A 99 9.10 -15.10 -4.27
C ALA A 99 8.66 -15.11 -2.80
N LYS A 100 9.41 -14.46 -1.91
CA LYS A 100 9.04 -14.27 -0.50
C LYS A 100 7.91 -13.24 -0.36
N VAL A 101 7.92 -12.22 -1.21
CA VAL A 101 6.86 -11.19 -1.27
C VAL A 101 5.53 -11.81 -1.65
N ILE A 102 5.48 -12.71 -2.64
CA ILE A 102 4.25 -13.43 -3.03
C ILE A 102 3.65 -14.13 -1.81
N LYS A 103 4.42 -14.94 -1.10
CA LYS A 103 3.94 -15.67 0.08
C LYS A 103 3.40 -14.72 1.16
N ARG A 104 4.07 -13.59 1.37
CA ARG A 104 3.62 -12.60 2.35
C ARG A 104 2.32 -11.91 1.90
N MET A 105 2.18 -11.60 0.63
CA MET A 105 0.95 -11.00 0.07
C MET A 105 -0.23 -11.96 0.22
N GLU A 106 -0.06 -13.25 -0.10
CA GLU A 106 -1.08 -14.28 0.09
C GLU A 106 -1.51 -14.40 1.56
N GLN A 107 -0.55 -14.39 2.48
CA GLN A 107 -0.82 -14.40 3.92
C GLN A 107 -1.62 -13.18 4.36
N ILE A 108 -1.25 -11.98 3.91
CA ILE A 108 -1.96 -10.74 4.21
C ILE A 108 -3.39 -10.80 3.66
N GLU A 109 -3.55 -11.28 2.43
CA GLU A 109 -4.87 -11.41 1.81
C GLU A 109 -5.76 -12.41 2.57
N TYR A 110 -5.19 -13.53 3.01
CA TYR A 110 -5.87 -14.50 3.85
C TYR A 110 -6.33 -13.88 5.17
N LEU A 111 -5.44 -13.17 5.88
CA LEU A 111 -5.77 -12.50 7.13
C LEU A 111 -6.86 -11.44 6.93
N ARG A 112 -6.78 -10.63 5.88
CA ARG A 112 -7.82 -9.63 5.57
C ARG A 112 -9.19 -10.24 5.32
N LYS A 113 -9.27 -11.38 4.64
CA LYS A 113 -10.54 -12.09 4.38
C LYS A 113 -11.14 -12.72 5.64
N HIS A 114 -10.29 -13.09 6.61
CA HIS A 114 -10.71 -13.76 7.86
C HIS A 114 -10.65 -12.81 9.06
N HIS A 115 -10.39 -11.53 8.82
CA HIS A 115 -10.45 -10.52 9.87
C HIS A 115 -11.88 -10.44 10.38
N LYS A 116 -12.09 -10.83 11.66
CA LYS A 116 -13.35 -10.57 12.35
C LYS A 116 -13.32 -9.11 12.81
N ASP A 117 -14.31 -8.34 12.37
CA ASP A 117 -14.58 -6.99 12.85
C ASP A 117 -14.81 -6.98 14.36
#